data_a19c73018484b3afc51359af9eac5420
#
_entry.id   a19c73018484b3afc51359af9eac5420
#
_cell.length_a   1.000
_cell.length_b   1.000
_cell.length_c   1.000
_cell.angle_alpha   90.00
_cell.angle_beta   90.00
_cell.angle_gamma   90.00
#
_symmetry.space_group_name_H-M   'P 1'
#
loop_
_entity.id
_entity.type
_entity.pdbx_description
1 polymer ?
#
loop_
_entity_poly.entity_id
_entity_poly.type
_entity_poly.pdbx_seq_one_letter_code
_entity_poly.pdbx_strand_id
1 'polypeptide(L)'
;MSTSCSPKVEIIPAELAYQAEATTGEGSIWHPERHTLFWVDIEGQTLYEYHPDTKECSSWKFDRMVSTVVPETDSTVIIALQNEIVRVNLHDGHTTSVAPIPDENGKVRCNDGKCDPAGHLWVGTMGFGAPKGAGTLYTVSPAGTVTTKLKKVTISNGIVWSSNKKF
;
A
#
# COMPACT_ATOMS: atom_id res chain seq x y z
N MET A 1 5.23 -48.30 -21.23
CA MET A 1 4.46 -47.85 -20.06
C MET A 1 5.03 -46.49 -19.66
N SER A 2 4.30 -45.41 -19.96
CA SER A 2 4.74 -44.07 -19.60
C SER A 2 4.22 -43.76 -18.19
N THR A 3 5.09 -43.70 -17.20
CA THR A 3 4.75 -43.22 -15.86
C THR A 3 4.62 -41.71 -15.92
N SER A 4 3.38 -41.22 -15.97
CA SER A 4 3.06 -39.81 -15.76
C SER A 4 3.43 -39.43 -14.32
N CYS A 5 4.56 -38.76 -14.16
CA CYS A 5 4.96 -38.19 -12.88
C CYS A 5 4.25 -36.82 -12.79
N SER A 6 3.06 -36.77 -12.21
CA SER A 6 2.43 -35.49 -11.84
C SER A 6 3.27 -34.83 -10.76
N PRO A 7 3.58 -33.52 -10.87
CA PRO A 7 4.31 -32.84 -9.82
C PRO A 7 3.53 -32.91 -8.50
N LYS A 8 4.22 -33.34 -7.45
CA LYS A 8 3.62 -33.41 -6.10
C LYS A 8 3.42 -32.00 -5.60
N VAL A 9 2.18 -31.59 -5.40
CA VAL A 9 1.85 -30.29 -4.80
C VAL A 9 2.21 -30.37 -3.32
N GLU A 10 3.13 -29.53 -2.88
CA GLU A 10 3.44 -29.35 -1.47
C GLU A 10 2.46 -28.32 -0.88
N ILE A 11 1.78 -28.72 0.19
CA ILE A 11 0.88 -27.82 0.93
C ILE A 11 1.61 -27.36 2.18
N ILE A 12 1.92 -26.05 2.23
CA ILE A 12 2.53 -25.42 3.39
C ILE A 12 1.41 -24.68 4.13
N PRO A 13 1.04 -25.10 5.37
CA PRO A 13 0.05 -24.40 6.16
C PRO A 13 0.57 -23.02 6.58
N ALA A 14 -0.29 -22.00 6.53
CA ALA A 14 0.03 -20.67 7.06
C ALA A 14 -0.09 -20.69 8.59
N GLU A 15 0.85 -20.02 9.24
CA GLU A 15 0.83 -19.79 10.69
C GLU A 15 0.63 -18.30 10.98
N LEU A 16 -0.07 -17.99 12.10
CA LEU A 16 -0.26 -16.62 12.53
C LEU A 16 1.06 -16.06 13.06
N ALA A 17 1.63 -15.07 12.36
CA ALA A 17 2.86 -14.41 12.75
C ALA A 17 2.64 -13.31 13.81
N TYR A 18 1.58 -12.53 13.67
CA TYR A 18 1.25 -11.42 14.57
C TYR A 18 -0.26 -11.13 14.57
N GLN A 19 -0.84 -10.93 15.77
CA GLN A 19 -2.25 -10.57 15.96
C GLN A 19 -2.40 -9.04 15.96
N ALA A 20 -2.70 -8.46 14.81
CA ALA A 20 -2.79 -7.00 14.64
C ALA A 20 -4.12 -6.40 15.09
N GLU A 21 -5.20 -7.19 15.16
CA GLU A 21 -6.58 -6.72 15.44
C GLU A 21 -7.01 -5.55 14.53
N ALA A 22 -6.51 -5.53 13.29
CA ALA A 22 -6.82 -4.49 12.34
C ALA A 22 -8.28 -4.52 11.91
N THR A 23 -8.92 -3.35 11.82
CA THR A 23 -10.29 -3.21 11.31
C THR A 23 -10.34 -3.48 9.81
N THR A 24 -9.38 -2.92 9.06
CA THR A 24 -9.23 -3.13 7.61
C THR A 24 -7.74 -3.21 7.29
N GLY A 25 -7.15 -4.41 7.51
CA GLY A 25 -5.74 -4.69 7.22
C GLY A 25 -5.50 -4.84 5.72
N GLU A 26 -4.62 -4.02 5.15
CA GLU A 26 -4.37 -3.94 3.70
C GLU A 26 -2.92 -3.54 3.38
N GLY A 27 -2.57 -3.56 2.09
CA GLY A 27 -1.34 -2.98 1.55
C GLY A 27 -0.05 -3.59 2.09
N SER A 28 -0.04 -4.89 2.38
CA SER A 28 1.17 -5.56 2.88
C SER A 28 2.32 -5.50 1.88
N ILE A 29 3.52 -5.12 2.37
CA ILE A 29 4.72 -5.03 1.56
C ILE A 29 5.97 -5.38 2.37
N TRP A 30 6.88 -6.14 1.77
CA TRP A 30 8.18 -6.42 2.34
C TRP A 30 9.16 -5.28 2.09
N HIS A 31 9.86 -4.86 3.15
CA HIS A 31 10.97 -3.90 3.06
C HIS A 31 12.30 -4.65 3.01
N PRO A 32 12.97 -4.71 1.85
CA PRO A 32 14.13 -5.59 1.68
C PRO A 32 15.36 -5.18 2.51
N GLU A 33 15.59 -3.87 2.69
CA GLU A 33 16.75 -3.37 3.45
C GLU A 33 16.57 -3.50 4.95
N ARG A 34 15.35 -3.38 5.45
CA ARG A 34 15.01 -3.51 6.87
C ARG A 34 14.72 -4.95 7.30
N HIS A 35 14.44 -5.85 6.35
CA HIS A 35 13.99 -7.21 6.60
C HIS A 35 12.70 -7.24 7.43
N THR A 36 11.75 -6.35 7.13
CA THR A 36 10.50 -6.20 7.86
C THR A 36 9.29 -6.21 6.93
N LEU A 37 8.13 -6.55 7.48
CA LEU A 37 6.85 -6.49 6.79
C LEU A 37 6.08 -5.25 7.24
N PHE A 38 5.69 -4.40 6.29
CA PHE A 38 4.75 -3.31 6.52
C PHE A 38 3.35 -3.68 6.08
N TRP A 39 2.34 -3.13 6.74
CA TRP A 39 0.95 -3.08 6.30
C TRP A 39 0.23 -1.89 6.93
N VAL A 40 -0.99 -1.64 6.49
CA VAL A 40 -1.84 -0.57 7.04
C VAL A 40 -3.13 -1.14 7.60
N ASP A 41 -3.71 -0.47 8.59
CA ASP A 41 -5.11 -0.56 8.96
C ASP A 41 -5.80 0.73 8.49
N ILE A 42 -6.57 0.63 7.42
CA ILE A 42 -7.16 1.80 6.77
C ILE A 42 -8.08 2.54 7.74
N GLU A 43 -9.08 1.85 8.29
CA GLU A 43 -10.05 2.45 9.21
C GLU A 43 -9.46 2.67 10.60
N GLY A 44 -8.53 1.82 11.02
CA GLY A 44 -7.71 2.01 12.20
C GLY A 44 -6.63 3.08 12.04
N GLN A 45 -6.49 3.74 10.89
CA GLN A 45 -5.59 4.88 10.66
C GLN A 45 -4.14 4.62 11.11
N THR A 46 -3.65 3.39 10.90
CA THR A 46 -2.39 2.94 11.48
C THR A 46 -1.50 2.28 10.43
N LEU A 47 -0.23 2.64 10.43
CA LEU A 47 0.85 1.92 9.74
C LEU A 47 1.52 0.99 10.74
N TYR A 48 1.80 -0.23 10.33
CA TYR A 48 2.51 -1.24 11.11
C TYR A 48 3.80 -1.67 10.43
N GLU A 49 4.80 -2.00 11.23
CA GLU A 49 6.03 -2.65 10.83
C GLU A 49 6.29 -3.86 11.74
N TYR A 50 6.38 -5.06 11.18
CA TYR A 50 6.68 -6.29 11.89
C TYR A 50 8.09 -6.79 11.56
N HIS A 51 8.84 -7.12 12.59
CA HIS A 51 10.19 -7.68 12.53
C HIS A 51 10.13 -9.20 12.76
N PRO A 52 10.24 -10.06 11.74
CA PRO A 52 10.09 -11.50 11.90
C PRO A 52 11.13 -12.13 12.85
N ASP A 53 12.36 -11.60 12.85
CA ASP A 53 13.46 -12.15 13.66
C ASP A 53 13.26 -11.89 15.17
N THR A 54 12.79 -10.70 15.54
CA THR A 54 12.54 -10.32 16.95
C THR A 54 11.10 -10.57 17.39
N LYS A 55 10.18 -10.75 16.42
CA LYS A 55 8.72 -10.82 16.60
C LYS A 55 8.10 -9.55 17.18
N GLU A 56 8.80 -8.44 17.09
CA GLU A 56 8.32 -7.13 17.53
C GLU A 56 7.51 -6.45 16.44
N CYS A 57 6.55 -5.63 16.84
CA CYS A 57 5.74 -4.83 15.94
C CYS A 57 5.72 -3.39 16.39
N SER A 58 6.17 -2.49 15.52
CA SER A 58 6.06 -1.04 15.69
C SER A 58 4.81 -0.53 14.98
N SER A 59 4.26 0.60 15.44
CA SER A 59 3.11 1.21 14.79
C SER A 59 3.12 2.73 14.88
N TRP A 60 2.55 3.39 13.87
CA TRP A 60 2.38 4.84 13.79
C TRP A 60 0.91 5.15 13.51
N LYS A 61 0.31 5.94 14.39
CA LYS A 61 -1.09 6.37 14.29
C LYS A 61 -1.16 7.73 13.59
N PHE A 62 -2.15 7.88 12.70
CA PHE A 62 -2.40 9.12 11.97
C PHE A 62 -3.79 9.67 12.31
N ASP A 63 -4.06 10.90 11.89
CA ASP A 63 -5.36 11.59 12.06
C ASP A 63 -6.36 11.27 10.94
N ARG A 64 -5.91 10.58 9.91
CA ARG A 64 -6.67 10.23 8.69
C ARG A 64 -6.42 8.77 8.30
N MET A 65 -7.29 8.22 7.45
CA MET A 65 -7.13 6.88 6.89
C MET A 65 -5.79 6.73 6.16
N VAL A 66 -5.12 5.61 6.38
CA VAL A 66 -3.87 5.20 5.71
C VAL A 66 -4.16 4.01 4.83
N SER A 67 -3.97 4.12 3.53
CA SER A 67 -4.48 3.13 2.58
C SER A 67 -3.43 2.31 1.84
N THR A 68 -2.21 2.78 1.76
CA THR A 68 -1.09 2.04 1.17
C THR A 68 0.25 2.50 1.73
N VAL A 69 1.24 1.66 1.66
CA VAL A 69 2.62 1.95 2.03
C VAL A 69 3.58 1.41 0.98
N VAL A 70 4.63 2.17 0.68
CA VAL A 70 5.74 1.69 -0.17
C VAL A 70 7.08 2.10 0.46
N PRO A 71 8.09 1.22 0.46
CA PRO A 71 9.44 1.54 0.91
C PRO A 71 10.06 2.68 0.09
N GLU A 72 10.82 3.55 0.75
CA GLU A 72 11.60 4.60 0.09
C GLU A 72 13.09 4.48 0.42
N THR A 73 13.43 4.46 1.71
CA THR A 73 14.80 4.25 2.21
C THR A 73 14.74 3.35 3.45
N ASP A 74 15.89 3.04 4.06
CA ASP A 74 15.98 2.31 5.33
C ASP A 74 15.30 3.03 6.52
N SER A 75 15.06 4.33 6.41
CA SER A 75 14.51 5.17 7.48
C SER A 75 13.19 5.87 7.13
N THR A 76 12.74 5.75 5.88
CA THR A 76 11.51 6.40 5.42
C THR A 76 10.66 5.50 4.54
N VAL A 77 9.34 5.69 4.65
CA VAL A 77 8.35 5.10 3.75
C VAL A 77 7.43 6.18 3.19
N ILE A 78 6.88 5.92 2.02
CA ILE A 78 5.80 6.74 1.46
C ILE A 78 4.48 6.04 1.77
N ILE A 79 3.52 6.80 2.28
CA ILE A 79 2.15 6.31 2.51
C ILE A 79 1.13 7.19 1.79
N ALA A 80 -0.02 6.59 1.46
CA ALA A 80 -1.18 7.34 1.03
C ALA A 80 -2.14 7.53 2.20
N LEU A 81 -2.27 8.76 2.67
CA LEU A 81 -3.35 9.18 3.54
C LEU A 81 -4.66 9.34 2.74
N GLN A 82 -5.75 9.68 3.39
CA GLN A 82 -7.06 9.78 2.75
C GLN A 82 -7.03 10.53 1.41
N ASN A 83 -6.35 11.67 1.34
CA ASN A 83 -6.28 12.56 0.16
C ASN A 83 -4.90 13.20 -0.04
N GLU A 84 -3.85 12.56 0.45
CA GLU A 84 -2.50 13.10 0.39
C GLU A 84 -1.47 11.97 0.41
N ILE A 85 -0.41 12.13 -0.35
CA ILE A 85 0.78 11.28 -0.26
C ILE A 85 1.79 11.97 0.65
N VAL A 86 2.27 11.25 1.66
CA VAL A 86 3.25 11.77 2.61
C VAL A 86 4.43 10.81 2.76
N ARG A 87 5.60 11.37 3.08
CA ARG A 87 6.76 10.63 3.57
C ARG A 87 6.67 10.54 5.08
N VAL A 88 6.89 9.37 5.63
CA VAL A 88 6.98 9.11 7.07
C VAL A 88 8.42 8.79 7.44
N ASN A 89 8.95 9.49 8.42
CA ASN A 89 10.20 9.11 9.08
C ASN A 89 9.89 8.01 10.11
N LEU A 90 10.47 6.84 9.94
CA LEU A 90 10.20 5.65 10.79
C LEU A 90 10.80 5.77 12.21
N HIS A 91 11.69 6.73 12.44
CA HIS A 91 12.29 6.92 13.76
C HIS A 91 11.37 7.68 14.73
N ASP A 92 10.71 8.73 14.23
CA ASP A 92 9.91 9.65 15.05
C ASP A 92 8.45 9.79 14.60
N GLY A 93 8.06 9.14 13.49
CA GLY A 93 6.72 9.23 12.91
C GLY A 93 6.41 10.56 12.24
N HIS A 94 7.41 11.47 12.12
CA HIS A 94 7.19 12.77 11.47
C HIS A 94 6.81 12.59 10.00
N THR A 95 5.82 13.36 9.56
CA THR A 95 5.33 13.32 8.18
C THR A 95 5.72 14.57 7.41
N THR A 96 6.09 14.38 6.14
CA THR A 96 6.35 15.46 5.18
C THR A 96 5.45 15.26 3.97
N SER A 97 4.70 16.28 3.58
CA SER A 97 3.86 16.27 2.37
C SER A 97 4.68 16.03 1.12
N VAL A 98 4.24 15.10 0.28
CA VAL A 98 4.79 14.83 -1.05
C VAL A 98 3.88 15.38 -2.12
N ALA A 99 2.58 15.05 -2.06
CA ALA A 99 1.61 15.51 -3.04
C ALA A 99 0.17 15.42 -2.52
N PRO A 100 -0.70 16.40 -2.77
CA PRO A 100 -2.14 16.27 -2.54
C PRO A 100 -2.76 15.35 -3.60
N ILE A 101 -3.68 14.49 -3.20
CA ILE A 101 -4.53 13.71 -4.11
C ILE A 101 -5.88 14.42 -4.22
N PRO A 102 -6.36 14.72 -5.44
CA PRO A 102 -7.63 15.44 -5.62
C PRO A 102 -8.81 14.71 -4.97
N ASP A 103 -9.50 15.42 -4.11
CA ASP A 103 -10.73 14.98 -3.45
C ASP A 103 -11.75 16.13 -3.50
N GLU A 104 -12.50 16.19 -4.58
CA GLU A 104 -13.51 17.22 -4.80
C GLU A 104 -14.70 17.00 -3.86
N ASN A 105 -14.73 17.48 -2.70
CA ASN A 105 -15.83 17.43 -1.73
C ASN A 105 -15.70 16.43 -0.56
N GLY A 106 -14.53 15.91 -0.26
CA GLY A 106 -14.34 14.99 0.85
C GLY A 106 -15.11 13.67 0.70
N LYS A 107 -15.36 13.23 -0.55
CA LYS A 107 -16.19 12.05 -0.84
C LYS A 107 -15.41 10.82 -1.27
N VAL A 108 -14.11 10.97 -1.45
CA VAL A 108 -13.22 9.88 -1.84
C VAL A 108 -12.07 9.72 -0.84
N ARG A 109 -11.46 8.56 -0.84
CA ARG A 109 -10.22 8.26 -0.14
C ARG A 109 -9.27 7.51 -1.05
N CYS A 110 -7.98 7.61 -0.80
CA CYS A 110 -7.02 6.67 -1.37
C CYS A 110 -7.38 5.23 -0.96
N ASN A 111 -7.05 4.27 -1.80
CA ASN A 111 -7.24 2.85 -1.55
C ASN A 111 -5.92 2.11 -1.79
N ASP A 112 -5.81 1.26 -2.78
CA ASP A 112 -4.59 0.52 -3.06
C ASP A 112 -3.61 1.31 -3.94
N GLY A 113 -2.32 1.00 -3.80
CA GLY A 113 -1.27 1.60 -4.60
C GLY A 113 0.04 0.82 -4.54
N LYS A 114 0.89 1.03 -5.55
CA LYS A 114 2.20 0.42 -5.65
C LYS A 114 3.13 1.25 -6.55
N CYS A 115 4.43 1.23 -6.28
CA CYS A 115 5.40 1.85 -7.19
C CYS A 115 5.60 1.01 -8.46
N ASP A 116 5.70 1.71 -9.59
CA ASP A 116 6.14 1.10 -10.83
C ASP A 116 7.68 0.93 -10.86
N PRO A 117 8.24 0.19 -11.82
CA PRO A 117 9.68 0.01 -11.93
C PRO A 117 10.49 1.29 -12.23
N ALA A 118 9.83 2.41 -12.52
CA ALA A 118 10.45 3.72 -12.71
C ALA A 118 10.35 4.61 -11.45
N GLY A 119 9.77 4.10 -10.36
CA GLY A 119 9.65 4.80 -9.08
C GLY A 119 8.45 5.74 -8.97
N HIS A 120 7.47 5.68 -9.90
CA HIS A 120 6.23 6.42 -9.73
C HIS A 120 5.28 5.63 -8.84
N LEU A 121 4.71 6.27 -7.83
CA LEU A 121 3.61 5.67 -7.06
C LEU A 121 2.33 5.73 -7.89
N TRP A 122 1.76 4.57 -8.19
CA TRP A 122 0.41 4.45 -8.69
C TRP A 122 -0.52 4.29 -7.50
N VAL A 123 -1.50 5.16 -7.38
CA VAL A 123 -2.45 5.15 -6.27
C VAL A 123 -3.86 5.40 -6.80
N GLY A 124 -4.77 4.55 -6.40
CA GLY A 124 -6.17 4.69 -6.76
C GLY A 124 -7.01 5.23 -5.61
N THR A 125 -8.10 5.89 -5.97
CA THR A 125 -9.11 6.33 -5.01
C THR A 125 -10.40 5.54 -5.17
N MET A 126 -11.23 5.59 -4.13
CA MET A 126 -12.62 5.11 -4.15
C MET A 126 -13.52 6.05 -3.36
N GLY A 127 -14.78 6.09 -3.73
CA GLY A 127 -15.79 6.84 -2.97
C GLY A 127 -16.20 6.12 -1.69
N PHE A 128 -16.52 6.88 -0.64
CA PHE A 128 -17.13 6.31 0.56
C PHE A 128 -18.45 5.63 0.20
N GLY A 129 -18.66 4.40 0.71
CA GLY A 129 -19.80 3.56 0.31
C GLY A 129 -19.68 2.97 -1.10
N ALA A 130 -18.53 3.11 -1.75
CA ALA A 130 -18.20 2.52 -3.06
C ALA A 130 -19.19 2.84 -4.21
N PRO A 131 -19.66 4.11 -4.39
CA PRO A 131 -20.52 4.44 -5.51
C PRO A 131 -19.78 4.21 -6.83
N LYS A 132 -20.51 3.66 -7.81
CA LYS A 132 -19.96 3.27 -9.10
C LYS A 132 -19.25 4.44 -9.78
N GLY A 133 -17.98 4.24 -10.15
CA GLY A 133 -17.20 5.19 -10.93
C GLY A 133 -16.78 6.46 -10.19
N ALA A 134 -16.82 6.47 -8.86
CA ALA A 134 -16.45 7.64 -8.06
C ALA A 134 -14.92 7.82 -7.91
N GLY A 135 -14.16 6.76 -8.07
CA GLY A 135 -12.70 6.78 -7.91
C GLY A 135 -11.94 7.10 -9.20
N THR A 136 -10.67 7.33 -9.03
CA THR A 136 -9.69 7.67 -10.07
C THR A 136 -8.35 7.01 -9.76
N LEU A 137 -7.63 6.57 -10.79
CA LEU A 137 -6.25 6.10 -10.66
C LEU A 137 -5.30 7.24 -11.05
N TYR A 138 -4.33 7.50 -10.18
CA TYR A 138 -3.29 8.51 -10.36
C TYR A 138 -1.90 7.89 -10.39
N THR A 139 -0.95 8.62 -10.95
CA THR A 139 0.48 8.42 -10.68
C THR A 139 1.04 9.66 -9.98
N VAL A 140 1.94 9.43 -9.03
CA VAL A 140 2.70 10.46 -8.34
C VAL A 140 4.18 10.21 -8.63
N SER A 141 4.84 11.19 -9.24
CA SER A 141 6.28 11.09 -9.52
C SER A 141 7.10 11.27 -8.23
N PRO A 142 8.39 10.89 -8.20
CA PRO A 142 9.28 11.19 -7.07
C PRO A 142 9.37 12.69 -6.74
N ALA A 143 9.10 13.57 -7.72
CA ALA A 143 9.05 15.03 -7.52
C ALA A 143 7.68 15.54 -7.05
N GLY A 144 6.72 14.65 -6.73
CA GLY A 144 5.39 15.03 -6.25
C GLY A 144 4.39 15.44 -7.36
N THR A 145 4.72 15.23 -8.63
CA THR A 145 3.76 15.54 -9.72
C THR A 145 2.68 14.49 -9.81
N VAL A 146 1.42 14.90 -9.62
CA VAL A 146 0.24 14.04 -9.74
C VAL A 146 -0.31 14.06 -11.17
N THR A 147 -0.53 12.89 -11.74
CA THR A 147 -1.11 12.73 -13.08
C THR A 147 -2.29 11.76 -13.04
N THR A 148 -3.43 12.16 -13.57
CA THR A 148 -4.59 11.27 -13.75
C THR A 148 -4.31 10.24 -14.83
N LYS A 149 -4.54 8.95 -14.55
CA LYS A 149 -4.38 7.84 -15.50
C LYS A 149 -5.70 7.25 -15.94
N LEU A 150 -6.62 7.00 -15.01
CA LEU A 150 -7.92 6.41 -15.33
C LEU A 150 -8.99 7.02 -14.43
N LYS A 151 -10.07 7.50 -15.01
CA LYS A 151 -11.26 8.00 -14.31
C LYS A 151 -12.35 6.93 -14.24
N LYS A 152 -13.34 7.17 -13.40
CA LYS A 152 -14.53 6.32 -13.22
C LYS A 152 -14.21 4.90 -12.75
N VAL A 153 -13.19 4.77 -11.91
CA VAL A 153 -12.89 3.54 -11.16
C VAL A 153 -13.87 3.45 -9.99
N THR A 154 -14.41 2.28 -9.71
CA THR A 154 -15.32 2.12 -8.54
C THR A 154 -14.51 1.88 -7.28
N ILE A 155 -13.68 0.84 -7.28
CA ILE A 155 -12.73 0.51 -6.22
C ILE A 155 -11.42 0.17 -6.91
N SER A 156 -10.43 1.06 -6.85
CA SER A 156 -9.09 0.76 -7.35
C SER A 156 -8.43 -0.22 -6.39
N ASN A 157 -8.07 -1.40 -6.90
CA ASN A 157 -7.51 -2.47 -6.06
C ASN A 157 -6.67 -3.44 -6.90
N GLY A 158 -5.57 -3.95 -6.32
CA GLY A 158 -4.68 -4.91 -6.94
C GLY A 158 -3.91 -4.35 -8.14
N ILE A 159 -2.64 -3.93 -7.91
CA ILE A 159 -1.76 -3.45 -8.98
C ILE A 159 -0.45 -4.21 -8.95
N VAL A 160 -0.02 -4.72 -10.11
CA VAL A 160 1.23 -5.46 -10.26
C VAL A 160 1.89 -5.13 -11.60
N TRP A 161 3.18 -5.35 -11.65
CA TRP A 161 3.99 -5.12 -12.84
C TRP A 161 4.57 -6.43 -13.35
N SER A 162 4.55 -6.63 -14.64
CA SER A 162 5.22 -7.78 -15.25
C SER A 162 6.75 -7.67 -15.10
N SER A 163 7.45 -8.81 -14.98
CA SER A 163 8.91 -8.85 -14.83
C SER A 163 9.66 -8.19 -16.00
N ASN A 164 9.07 -8.22 -17.21
CA ASN A 164 9.63 -7.57 -18.40
C ASN A 164 9.24 -6.09 -18.53
N LYS A 165 8.55 -5.52 -17.53
CA LYS A 165 8.11 -4.10 -17.47
C LYS A 165 7.23 -3.63 -18.63
N LYS A 166 6.50 -4.54 -19.29
CA LYS A 166 5.63 -4.21 -20.42
C LYS A 166 4.15 -4.11 -20.06
N PHE A 167 3.77 -4.67 -18.93
CA PHE A 167 2.40 -4.71 -18.40
C PHE A 167 2.41 -4.43 -16.91
#